data_bf92182bbca60fdff417d70e9b4c9968
#
_entry.id   bf92182bbca60fdff417d70e9b4c9968
#
_cell.length_a   1.000
_cell.length_b   1.000
_cell.length_c   1.000
_cell.angle_alpha   90.00
_cell.angle_beta   90.00
_cell.angle_gamma   90.00
#
_symmetry.space_group_name_H-M   'P 1'
#
loop_
_entity.id
_entity.type
_entity.pdbx_description
1 polymer ?
#
loop_
_entity_poly.entity_id
_entity_poly.type
_entity_poly.pdbx_seq_one_letter_code
_entity_poly.pdbx_strand_id
1 'polypeptide(L)'
;AYVGEIIEDEPDTYFVMGSGSTVGAVMDFLGLENTLLGVDVVKQGELIASDVTASELIALTHDKPTKVILTVIGGQGHILGRGNQQLSPAFIRQIGKQNMLVVATKQKLQALNGKPLRLDSSDAALDAELAGAFTVITGYKDKVLCQAV
;
A
#
# COMPACT_ATOMS: atom_id res chain seq x y z
N ALA A 1 -2.27 -13.64 4.98
CA ALA A 1 -3.52 -14.32 5.01
C ALA A 1 -4.61 -13.67 4.15
N TYR A 2 -5.42 -12.76 4.68
CA TYR A 2 -6.52 -12.17 3.89
C TYR A 2 -6.02 -11.41 2.64
N VAL A 3 -4.99 -10.60 2.79
CA VAL A 3 -4.40 -9.86 1.66
C VAL A 3 -3.83 -10.85 0.62
N GLY A 4 -3.18 -11.92 1.07
CA GLY A 4 -2.69 -12.96 0.17
C GLY A 4 -3.81 -13.59 -0.64
N GLU A 5 -4.96 -13.85 -0.01
CA GLU A 5 -6.15 -14.36 -0.71
C GLU A 5 -6.69 -13.36 -1.74
N ILE A 6 -6.71 -12.07 -1.41
CA ILE A 6 -7.11 -11.02 -2.35
C ILE A 6 -6.23 -11.06 -3.60
N ILE A 7 -4.92 -11.19 -3.41
CA ILE A 7 -3.95 -11.27 -4.52
C ILE A 7 -4.23 -12.50 -5.38
N GLU A 8 -4.46 -13.64 -4.76
CA GLU A 8 -4.74 -14.89 -5.48
C GLU A 8 -6.07 -14.85 -6.23
N ASP A 9 -7.07 -14.16 -5.67
CA ASP A 9 -8.40 -14.05 -6.27
C ASP A 9 -8.46 -13.07 -7.46
N GLU A 10 -7.44 -12.26 -7.65
CA GLU A 10 -7.37 -11.27 -8.74
C GLU A 10 -6.13 -11.51 -9.60
N PRO A 11 -6.10 -12.59 -10.40
CA PRO A 11 -4.88 -12.99 -11.12
C PRO A 11 -4.40 -12.01 -12.18
N ASP A 12 -5.28 -11.16 -12.70
CA ASP A 12 -4.91 -10.18 -13.72
C ASP A 12 -4.47 -8.83 -13.15
N THR A 13 -4.54 -8.66 -11.83
CA THR A 13 -4.19 -7.41 -11.17
C THR A 13 -2.73 -7.39 -10.74
N TYR A 14 -2.05 -6.28 -11.03
CA TYR A 14 -0.71 -6.02 -10.49
C TYR A 14 -0.86 -5.47 -9.08
N PHE A 15 -0.21 -6.11 -8.12
CA PHE A 15 -0.19 -5.65 -6.74
C PHE A 15 1.16 -5.02 -6.43
N VAL A 16 1.15 -3.72 -6.14
CA VAL A 16 2.34 -2.97 -5.77
C VAL A 16 2.47 -3.04 -4.26
N MET A 17 3.55 -3.65 -3.80
CA MET A 17 3.78 -3.90 -2.38
C MET A 17 4.65 -2.79 -1.82
N GLY A 18 4.07 -1.94 -0.99
CA GLY A 18 4.81 -0.89 -0.29
C GLY A 18 5.81 -1.48 0.71
N SER A 19 6.66 -0.63 1.25
CA SER A 19 7.64 -1.07 2.25
C SER A 19 7.00 -1.32 3.62
N GLY A 20 7.68 -2.07 4.47
CA GLY A 20 7.30 -2.31 5.86
C GLY A 20 7.14 -3.78 6.21
N SER A 21 7.16 -4.08 7.50
CA SER A 21 7.11 -5.46 8.01
C SER A 21 5.77 -6.16 7.76
N THR A 22 4.68 -5.41 7.78
CA THR A 22 3.34 -5.98 7.53
C THR A 22 3.24 -6.48 6.09
N VAL A 23 3.77 -5.70 5.12
CA VAL A 23 3.85 -6.14 3.72
C VAL A 23 4.80 -7.31 3.59
N GLY A 24 5.93 -7.29 4.31
CA GLY A 24 6.85 -8.43 4.36
C GLY A 24 6.16 -9.72 4.78
N ALA A 25 5.27 -9.66 5.76
CA ALA A 25 4.50 -10.82 6.20
C ALA A 25 3.57 -11.36 5.08
N VAL A 26 2.98 -10.48 4.27
CA VAL A 26 2.17 -10.88 3.11
C VAL A 26 3.04 -11.58 2.08
N MET A 27 4.22 -11.05 1.79
CA MET A 27 5.16 -11.66 0.85
C MET A 27 5.60 -13.05 1.35
N ASP A 28 5.87 -13.19 2.63
CA ASP A 28 6.21 -14.49 3.24
C ASP A 28 5.08 -15.50 3.08
N PHE A 29 3.84 -15.07 3.28
CA PHE A 29 2.67 -15.93 3.07
C PHE A 29 2.61 -16.45 1.62
N LEU A 30 2.97 -15.61 0.65
CA LEU A 30 2.99 -15.99 -0.77
C LEU A 30 4.25 -16.79 -1.14
N GLY A 31 5.20 -16.95 -0.23
CA GLY A 31 6.46 -17.63 -0.51
C GLY A 31 7.41 -16.83 -1.37
N LEU A 32 7.31 -15.51 -1.33
CA LEU A 32 8.10 -14.61 -2.16
C LEU A 32 9.16 -13.87 -1.34
N GLU A 33 10.30 -13.60 -1.97
CA GLU A 33 11.29 -12.68 -1.39
C GLU A 33 10.76 -11.26 -1.40
N ASN A 34 11.14 -10.47 -0.41
CA ASN A 34 10.73 -9.07 -0.39
C ASN A 34 11.93 -8.17 -0.09
N THR A 35 11.83 -6.91 -0.55
CA THR A 35 12.78 -5.85 -0.29
C THR A 35 12.21 -5.00 0.84
N LEU A 36 12.67 -5.20 2.07
CA LEU A 36 12.08 -4.56 3.26
C LEU A 36 11.92 -3.04 3.14
N LEU A 37 12.84 -2.38 2.45
CA LEU A 37 12.84 -0.92 2.29
C LEU A 37 12.45 -0.46 0.88
N GLY A 38 12.22 -1.40 -0.04
CA GLY A 38 11.88 -1.10 -1.42
C GLY A 38 10.42 -1.38 -1.73
N VAL A 39 10.06 -1.19 -2.99
CA VAL A 39 8.73 -1.45 -3.51
C VAL A 39 8.82 -2.59 -4.52
N ASP A 40 8.01 -3.61 -4.32
CA ASP A 40 7.99 -4.81 -5.17
C ASP A 40 6.65 -4.92 -5.88
N VAL A 41 6.62 -5.61 -7.01
CA VAL A 41 5.39 -5.81 -7.80
C VAL A 41 5.10 -7.30 -7.91
N VAL A 42 3.88 -7.68 -7.59
CA VAL A 42 3.40 -9.06 -7.56
C VAL A 42 2.17 -9.21 -8.45
N LYS A 43 2.10 -10.32 -9.19
CA LYS A 43 0.93 -10.68 -10.00
C LYS A 43 0.75 -12.19 -9.95
N GLN A 44 -0.47 -12.66 -9.73
CA GLN A 44 -0.80 -14.09 -9.60
C GLN A 44 0.03 -14.82 -8.53
N GLY A 45 0.40 -14.12 -7.45
CA GLY A 45 1.24 -14.69 -6.42
C GLY A 45 2.70 -14.88 -6.83
N GLU A 46 3.13 -14.30 -7.95
CA GLU A 46 4.51 -14.33 -8.44
C GLU A 46 5.14 -12.95 -8.37
N LEU A 47 6.42 -12.90 -8.04
CA LEU A 47 7.18 -11.66 -8.00
C LEU A 47 7.52 -11.24 -9.45
N ILE A 48 6.97 -10.11 -9.87
CA ILE A 48 7.18 -9.59 -11.24
C ILE A 48 8.40 -8.67 -11.29
N ALA A 49 8.59 -7.84 -10.28
CA ALA A 49 9.71 -6.92 -10.18
C ALA A 49 10.01 -6.59 -8.73
N SER A 50 11.29 -6.39 -8.41
CA SER A 50 11.77 -6.06 -7.06
C SER A 50 12.43 -4.71 -7.05
N ASP A 51 12.26 -3.97 -5.95
CA ASP A 51 12.97 -2.72 -5.67
C ASP A 51 12.89 -1.76 -6.86
N VAL A 52 11.67 -1.53 -7.34
CA VAL A 52 11.46 -0.69 -8.53
C VAL A 52 11.55 0.79 -8.21
N THR A 53 11.97 1.58 -9.19
CA THR A 53 11.94 3.04 -9.11
C THR A 53 10.53 3.55 -9.42
N ALA A 54 10.28 4.84 -9.13
CA ALA A 54 9.00 5.47 -9.46
C ALA A 54 8.71 5.40 -10.97
N SER A 55 9.71 5.67 -11.82
CA SER A 55 9.56 5.61 -13.26
C SER A 55 9.27 4.21 -13.78
N GLU A 56 9.96 3.21 -13.25
CA GLU A 56 9.73 1.81 -13.60
C GLU A 56 8.32 1.37 -13.20
N LEU A 57 7.87 1.81 -12.04
CA LEU A 57 6.55 1.47 -11.53
C LEU A 57 5.43 2.01 -12.42
N ILE A 58 5.55 3.27 -12.84
CA ILE A 58 4.57 3.90 -13.74
C ILE A 58 4.53 3.16 -15.09
N ALA A 59 5.69 2.87 -15.65
CA ALA A 59 5.78 2.18 -16.95
C ALA A 59 5.21 0.75 -16.87
N LEU A 60 5.53 0.03 -15.80
CA LEU A 60 5.12 -1.36 -15.63
C LEU A 60 3.61 -1.51 -15.48
N THR A 61 2.96 -0.54 -14.82
CA THR A 61 1.53 -0.62 -14.48
C THR A 61 0.64 0.23 -15.38
N HIS A 62 1.20 0.90 -16.39
CA HIS A 62 0.43 1.74 -17.30
C HIS A 62 -0.64 0.91 -18.04
N ASP A 63 -1.89 1.40 -18.00
CA ASP A 63 -3.07 0.74 -18.61
C ASP A 63 -3.34 -0.69 -18.11
N LYS A 64 -2.85 -1.03 -16.92
CA LYS A 64 -3.07 -2.35 -16.33
C LYS A 64 -3.85 -2.23 -15.03
N PRO A 65 -4.71 -3.22 -14.71
CA PRO A 65 -5.38 -3.24 -13.40
C PRO A 65 -4.31 -3.31 -12.31
N THR A 66 -4.30 -2.34 -11.40
CA THR A 66 -3.24 -2.20 -10.40
C THR A 66 -3.85 -1.78 -9.08
N LYS A 67 -3.42 -2.43 -8.00
CA LYS A 67 -3.71 -2.02 -6.63
C LYS A 67 -2.41 -1.89 -5.86
N VAL A 68 -2.37 -0.96 -4.90
CA VAL A 68 -1.21 -0.78 -4.04
C VAL A 68 -1.57 -1.19 -2.62
N ILE A 69 -0.67 -1.90 -1.97
CA ILE A 69 -0.81 -2.31 -0.58
C ILE A 69 0.12 -1.47 0.26
N LEU A 70 -0.45 -0.71 1.16
CA LEU A 70 0.24 0.24 2.02
C LEU A 70 0.12 -0.18 3.47
N THR A 71 1.14 0.14 4.27
CA THR A 71 1.08 -0.01 5.72
C THR A 71 1.18 1.34 6.40
N VAL A 72 0.82 1.39 7.67
CA VAL A 72 1.00 2.57 8.50
C VAL A 72 2.46 2.62 8.97
N ILE A 73 3.18 3.67 8.62
CA ILE A 73 4.61 3.82 8.87
C ILE A 73 4.86 4.87 9.95
N GLY A 74 5.71 4.52 10.90
CA GLY A 74 6.11 5.41 11.99
C GLY A 74 5.02 5.64 13.03
N GLY A 75 5.37 6.31 14.12
CA GLY A 75 4.46 6.57 15.23
C GLY A 75 3.39 7.62 14.95
N GLN A 76 3.52 8.36 13.84
CA GLN A 76 2.58 9.40 13.45
C GLN A 76 1.53 8.94 12.45
N GLY A 77 1.59 7.68 11.99
CA GLY A 77 0.57 7.10 11.14
C GLY A 77 0.66 7.46 9.66
N HIS A 78 1.85 7.64 9.12
CA HIS A 78 2.03 7.93 7.69
C HIS A 78 1.69 6.71 6.84
N ILE A 79 0.94 6.91 5.77
CA ILE A 79 0.67 5.87 4.76
C ILE A 79 1.32 6.19 3.42
N LEU A 80 1.71 7.43 3.19
CA LEU A 80 2.47 7.88 2.02
C LEU A 80 3.64 8.75 2.46
N GLY A 81 4.69 8.75 1.66
CA GLY A 81 5.88 9.59 1.83
C GLY A 81 7.01 8.84 2.49
N ARG A 82 6.93 8.63 3.78
CA ARG A 82 7.98 7.96 4.54
C ARG A 82 8.16 6.52 4.08
N GLY A 83 9.37 6.20 3.58
CA GLY A 83 9.70 4.85 3.15
C GLY A 83 9.02 4.39 1.85
N ASN A 84 8.16 5.21 1.27
CA ASN A 84 7.40 4.88 0.06
C ASN A 84 7.56 5.94 -1.03
N GLN A 85 8.75 6.55 -1.16
CA GLN A 85 8.98 7.62 -2.15
C GLN A 85 8.81 7.14 -3.58
N GLN A 86 8.99 5.85 -3.85
CA GLN A 86 8.75 5.25 -5.16
C GLN A 86 7.27 5.34 -5.57
N LEU A 87 6.37 5.43 -4.59
CA LEU A 87 4.95 5.66 -4.81
C LEU A 87 4.72 7.16 -5.04
N SER A 88 5.18 7.63 -6.18
CA SER A 88 5.16 9.05 -6.54
C SER A 88 3.72 9.58 -6.69
N PRO A 89 3.52 10.91 -6.61
CA PRO A 89 2.20 11.48 -6.88
C PRO A 89 1.63 11.09 -8.24
N ALA A 90 2.47 11.03 -9.28
CA ALA A 90 2.04 10.60 -10.61
C ALA A 90 1.52 9.18 -10.62
N PHE A 91 2.21 8.25 -9.94
CA PHE A 91 1.77 6.86 -9.84
C PHE A 91 0.44 6.77 -9.07
N ILE A 92 0.31 7.43 -7.94
CA ILE A 92 -0.91 7.39 -7.12
C ILE A 92 -2.11 7.94 -7.92
N ARG A 93 -1.93 9.03 -8.68
CA ARG A 93 -2.98 9.54 -9.57
C ARG A 93 -3.34 8.55 -10.66
N GLN A 94 -2.36 7.82 -11.20
CA GLN A 94 -2.58 6.81 -12.23
C GLN A 94 -3.51 5.69 -11.75
N ILE A 95 -3.34 5.21 -10.52
CA ILE A 95 -4.12 4.10 -10.00
C ILE A 95 -5.43 4.52 -9.32
N GLY A 96 -5.46 5.70 -8.70
CA GLY A 96 -6.64 6.23 -7.98
C GLY A 96 -6.79 5.72 -6.56
N LYS A 97 -7.49 6.48 -5.73
CA LYS A 97 -7.69 6.20 -4.30
C LYS A 97 -8.35 4.84 -4.05
N GLN A 98 -9.31 4.46 -4.88
CA GLN A 98 -10.06 3.20 -4.72
C GLN A 98 -9.19 1.96 -4.86
N ASN A 99 -8.00 2.09 -5.42
CA ASN A 99 -7.06 0.99 -5.59
C ASN A 99 -5.93 0.99 -4.53
N MET A 100 -6.08 1.80 -3.48
CA MET A 100 -5.15 1.87 -2.36
C MET A 100 -5.70 1.03 -1.21
N LEU A 101 -5.01 -0.08 -0.90
CA LEU A 101 -5.36 -0.96 0.22
C LEU A 101 -4.41 -0.66 1.38
N VAL A 102 -4.96 -0.22 2.51
CA VAL A 102 -4.17 0.05 3.72
C VAL A 102 -4.30 -1.14 4.67
N VAL A 103 -3.19 -1.64 5.16
CA VAL A 103 -3.13 -2.76 6.09
C VAL A 103 -2.41 -2.32 7.34
N ALA A 104 -2.99 -2.55 8.50
CA ALA A 104 -2.38 -2.23 9.78
C ALA A 104 -2.93 -3.14 10.86
N THR A 105 -2.12 -3.44 11.88
CA THR A 105 -2.61 -4.17 13.05
C THR A 105 -3.51 -3.27 13.88
N LYS A 106 -4.45 -3.85 14.63
CA LYS A 106 -5.28 -3.10 15.58
C LYS A 106 -4.42 -2.38 16.61
N GLN A 107 -3.35 -3.02 17.06
CA GLN A 107 -2.41 -2.44 18.01
C GLN A 107 -1.77 -1.16 17.47
N LYS A 108 -1.37 -1.17 16.20
CA LYS A 108 -0.77 0.01 15.57
C LYS A 108 -1.77 1.16 15.45
N LEU A 109 -3.01 0.85 15.11
CA LEU A 109 -4.08 1.86 15.04
C LEU A 109 -4.41 2.41 16.43
N GLN A 110 -4.43 1.58 17.45
CA GLN A 110 -4.66 2.02 18.84
C GLN A 110 -3.56 2.97 19.31
N ALA A 111 -2.32 2.74 18.89
CA ALA A 111 -1.19 3.61 19.24
C ALA A 111 -1.33 5.03 18.68
N LEU A 112 -2.17 5.26 17.69
CA LEU A 112 -2.45 6.58 17.15
C LEU A 112 -3.36 7.42 18.06
N ASN A 113 -4.02 6.81 19.05
CA ASN A 113 -4.89 7.51 20.00
C ASN A 113 -5.99 8.35 19.32
N GLY A 114 -6.60 7.81 18.25
CA GLY A 114 -7.64 8.50 17.52
C GLY A 114 -7.14 9.57 16.55
N LYS A 115 -5.84 9.75 16.42
CA LYS A 115 -5.27 10.68 15.43
C LYS A 115 -5.50 10.13 14.02
N PRO A 116 -5.70 11.00 13.02
CA PRO A 116 -5.88 10.56 11.65
C PRO A 116 -4.59 9.98 11.05
N LEU A 117 -4.74 9.16 10.01
CA LEU A 117 -3.63 8.74 9.18
C LEU A 117 -3.05 9.94 8.44
N ARG A 118 -1.77 9.89 8.13
CA ARG A 118 -1.05 10.99 7.51
C ARG A 118 -0.76 10.72 6.03
N LEU A 119 -1.10 11.69 5.20
CA LEU A 119 -0.74 11.72 3.79
C LEU A 119 0.41 12.72 3.63
N ASP A 120 1.51 12.28 3.06
CA ASP A 120 2.68 13.13 2.83
C ASP A 120 3.35 12.72 1.51
N SER A 121 2.61 12.90 0.42
CA SER A 121 3.06 12.51 -0.92
C SER A 121 4.05 13.49 -1.53
N SER A 122 4.35 14.60 -0.89
CA SER A 122 5.09 15.77 -1.41
C SER A 122 4.30 16.59 -2.43
N ASP A 123 3.00 16.29 -2.59
CA ASP A 123 2.11 17.05 -3.48
C ASP A 123 0.85 17.39 -2.68
N ALA A 124 0.74 18.65 -2.26
CA ALA A 124 -0.36 19.10 -1.42
C ALA A 124 -1.72 18.94 -2.10
N ALA A 125 -1.79 19.10 -3.42
CA ALA A 125 -3.03 18.92 -4.16
C ALA A 125 -3.47 17.44 -4.13
N LEU A 126 -2.55 16.50 -4.29
CA LEU A 126 -2.83 15.08 -4.19
C LEU A 126 -3.27 14.71 -2.77
N ASP A 127 -2.57 15.20 -1.76
CA ASP A 127 -2.93 14.95 -0.37
C ASP A 127 -4.36 15.41 -0.08
N ALA A 128 -4.76 16.57 -0.59
CA ALA A 128 -6.13 17.07 -0.46
C ALA A 128 -7.15 16.18 -1.18
N GLU A 129 -6.82 15.67 -2.36
CA GLU A 129 -7.68 14.76 -3.12
C GLU A 129 -7.89 13.44 -2.39
N LEU A 130 -6.86 12.93 -1.73
CA LEU A 130 -6.90 11.65 -1.02
C LEU A 130 -7.50 11.76 0.38
N ALA A 131 -7.53 12.95 0.97
CA ALA A 131 -8.00 13.14 2.35
C ALA A 131 -9.43 12.61 2.51
N GLY A 132 -9.71 12.07 3.69
CA GLY A 132 -11.01 11.50 4.02
C GLY A 132 -10.90 10.06 4.52
N ALA A 133 -11.94 9.27 4.33
CA ALA A 133 -12.01 7.91 4.85
C ALA A 133 -11.20 6.92 4.02
N PHE A 134 -10.45 6.08 4.71
CA PHE A 134 -9.78 4.91 4.12
C PHE A 134 -10.26 3.66 4.83
N THR A 135 -10.49 2.60 4.07
CA THR A 135 -10.73 1.27 4.63
C THR A 135 -9.37 0.65 4.98
N VAL A 136 -9.19 0.30 6.25
CA VAL A 136 -7.96 -0.32 6.75
C VAL A 136 -8.25 -1.78 7.09
N ILE A 137 -7.48 -2.69 6.51
CA ILE A 137 -7.56 -4.11 6.78
C ILE A 137 -6.76 -4.41 8.04
N THR A 138 -7.43 -4.89 9.08
CA THR A 138 -6.81 -5.14 10.39
C THR A 138 -6.67 -6.62 10.74
N GLY A 139 -7.22 -7.50 9.93
CA GLY A 139 -7.16 -8.94 10.13
C GLY A 139 -7.91 -9.68 9.04
N TYR A 140 -8.10 -10.97 9.20
CA TYR A 140 -8.79 -11.79 8.20
C TYR A 140 -10.25 -11.33 8.07
N LYS A 141 -10.58 -10.75 6.92
CA LYS A 141 -11.91 -10.18 6.63
C LYS A 141 -12.37 -9.13 7.65
N ASP A 142 -11.42 -8.50 8.35
CA ASP A 142 -11.70 -7.49 9.37
C ASP A 142 -11.20 -6.13 8.88
N LYS A 143 -12.09 -5.16 8.81
CA LYS A 143 -11.83 -3.83 8.26
C LYS A 143 -12.38 -2.75 9.17
N VAL A 144 -11.68 -1.62 9.22
CA VAL A 144 -12.15 -0.43 9.93
C VAL A 144 -11.98 0.79 9.03
N LEU A 145 -12.78 1.83 9.25
CA LEU A 145 -12.65 3.10 8.55
C LEU A 145 -11.77 4.03 9.38
N CYS A 146 -10.77 4.62 8.75
CA CYS A 146 -9.89 5.60 9.36
C CYS A 146 -9.85 6.86 8.51
N GLN A 147 -9.82 8.03 9.16
CA GLN A 147 -9.67 9.30 8.45
C GLN A 147 -8.19 9.53 8.15
N ALA A 148 -7.92 10.15 7.01
CA ALA A 148 -6.58 10.57 6.60
C ALA A 148 -6.55 12.05 6.26
N VAL A 149 -5.45 12.68 6.59
CA VAL A 149 -5.22 14.12 6.34
C VAL A 149 -3.88 14.36 5.67
#